data_c1f48d35b3220e0f091fdee07f5f56ea
#
_entry.id   c1f48d35b3220e0f091fdee07f5f56ea
#
_cell.length_a   1.000
_cell.length_b   1.000
_cell.length_c   1.000
_cell.angle_alpha   90.00
_cell.angle_beta   90.00
_cell.angle_gamma   90.00
#
_symmetry.space_group_name_H-M   'P 1'
#
loop_
_entity.id
_entity.type
_entity.pdbx_description
1 polymer ?
#
loop_
_entity_poly.entity_id
_entity_poly.type
_entity_poly.pdbx_seq_one_letter_code
_entity_poly.pdbx_strand_id
1 'polypeptide(L)'
;MANLSEELSHEGMAVTVFLPSHGMHLDEGVRERLNLRDTKVALSGARIGDDGSLHPYSIGVEEGSYSGVRYRLFKGLDRVTSRWLDGRSIYGGDEATYQKASLMARALRGYVEGKTVTAEEGSGQPSVIHMHDWHAVPAGVSAWQAFAERGKGMCRPALVFTSHLLGFKRLPWHYVSADWSGLKEQQGGQYIWVDGSFSFRSGFKEVWEAMSGGSFEKFGSYEADFVTSVSQSYLAKEVLGYVGQGIGGKSDFVHNGCDWDYQDMRKAVVKTLGPNEKRGGASLPTRDEVRRFLLEEVLAEKEGRDGFNRDGPLALMTGRFDRQKGVDVLLEAVPRVLKQIPESRFLLLLLPSDGNDSYADEVVKEARALSDNVRLVEGNSANAVYQLAYLASDVYVIPSRWEPFGITALEAMATGNPVVGTSTGGIKETVVDILEDEEGGTGRLVPPEDSRELARGIVSFLSVMMISQGAKGSTGSIAYESLRAAVEEDFSFGAKLRERCIKRVRENFTWAHAARKMDACYRKAGRFAEARSRAKY
;
A
#
# COMPACT_ATOMS: atom_id res chain seq x y z
N MET A 1 3.32 -3.88 -3.95
CA MET A 1 4.59 -4.66 -3.98
C MET A 1 4.84 -5.31 -5.35
N ALA A 2 3.82 -5.83 -6.04
CA ALA A 2 4.01 -6.40 -7.38
C ALA A 2 4.71 -5.41 -8.33
N ASN A 3 4.22 -4.20 -8.44
CA ASN A 3 4.78 -3.19 -9.33
C ASN A 3 6.25 -2.84 -9.02
N LEU A 4 6.64 -2.74 -7.74
CA LEU A 4 8.04 -2.53 -7.37
C LEU A 4 8.93 -3.69 -7.82
N SER A 5 8.45 -4.94 -7.64
CA SER A 5 9.19 -6.14 -8.05
C SER A 5 9.39 -6.18 -9.56
N GLU A 6 8.36 -5.81 -10.31
CA GLU A 6 8.38 -5.75 -11.78
C GLU A 6 9.37 -4.69 -12.27
N GLU A 7 9.33 -3.48 -11.69
CA GLU A 7 10.27 -2.41 -12.06
C GLU A 7 11.72 -2.73 -11.68
N LEU A 8 11.95 -3.35 -10.52
CA LEU A 8 13.30 -3.85 -10.17
C LEU A 8 13.80 -4.88 -11.18
N SER A 9 12.89 -5.73 -11.69
CA SER A 9 13.23 -6.69 -12.74
C SER A 9 13.52 -6.00 -14.08
N HIS A 10 12.77 -4.98 -14.45
CA HIS A 10 13.01 -4.16 -15.64
C HIS A 10 14.36 -3.40 -15.56
N GLU A 11 14.76 -2.98 -14.37
CA GLU A 11 16.09 -2.39 -14.11
C GLU A 11 17.23 -3.46 -14.10
N GLY A 12 16.93 -4.71 -14.44
CA GLY A 12 17.92 -5.79 -14.63
C GLY A 12 18.23 -6.61 -13.39
N MET A 13 17.46 -6.51 -12.33
CA MET A 13 17.63 -7.33 -11.13
C MET A 13 16.92 -8.68 -11.29
N ALA A 14 17.58 -9.76 -10.84
CA ALA A 14 16.92 -11.06 -10.70
C ALA A 14 16.04 -11.06 -9.45
N VAL A 15 14.73 -10.93 -9.63
CA VAL A 15 13.78 -10.84 -8.51
C VAL A 15 13.00 -12.13 -8.36
N THR A 16 12.95 -12.65 -7.12
CA THR A 16 12.07 -13.77 -6.73
C THR A 16 11.20 -13.34 -5.57
N VAL A 17 9.90 -13.48 -5.72
CA VAL A 17 8.90 -13.15 -4.70
C VAL A 17 8.37 -14.45 -4.09
N PHE A 18 8.42 -14.54 -2.76
CA PHE A 18 7.89 -15.66 -1.99
C PHE A 18 6.61 -15.22 -1.27
N LEU A 19 5.53 -15.97 -1.43
CA LEU A 19 4.22 -15.66 -0.86
C LEU A 19 3.54 -16.92 -0.28
N PRO A 20 2.71 -16.80 0.76
CA PRO A 20 1.64 -17.78 0.96
C PRO A 20 0.74 -17.79 -0.27
N SER A 21 0.15 -18.92 -0.60
CA SER A 21 -0.65 -19.02 -1.83
C SER A 21 -1.92 -18.16 -1.83
N HIS A 22 -2.48 -17.89 -0.66
CA HIS A 22 -3.77 -17.19 -0.51
C HIS A 22 -4.88 -17.75 -1.42
N GLY A 23 -4.80 -19.03 -1.79
CA GLY A 23 -5.72 -19.65 -2.74
C GLY A 23 -5.51 -19.25 -4.21
N MET A 24 -4.52 -18.42 -4.51
CA MET A 24 -4.22 -17.98 -5.89
C MET A 24 -3.91 -19.14 -6.84
N HIS A 25 -3.33 -20.22 -6.34
CA HIS A 25 -3.04 -21.43 -7.12
C HIS A 25 -4.31 -22.18 -7.56
N LEU A 26 -5.49 -21.85 -7.01
CA LEU A 26 -6.79 -22.41 -7.37
C LEU A 26 -7.54 -21.55 -8.40
N ASP A 27 -7.06 -20.36 -8.69
CA ASP A 27 -7.67 -19.43 -9.64
C ASP A 27 -7.05 -19.63 -11.03
N GLU A 28 -7.86 -20.03 -12.01
CA GLU A 28 -7.39 -20.33 -13.37
C GLU A 28 -6.77 -19.10 -14.04
N GLY A 29 -7.38 -17.91 -13.90
CA GLY A 29 -6.84 -16.69 -14.47
C GLY A 29 -5.49 -16.29 -13.88
N VAL A 30 -5.29 -16.52 -12.58
CA VAL A 30 -3.99 -16.31 -11.93
C VAL A 30 -2.97 -17.35 -12.39
N ARG A 31 -3.40 -18.63 -12.50
CA ARG A 31 -2.53 -19.71 -12.98
C ARG A 31 -2.01 -19.43 -14.39
N GLU A 32 -2.90 -19.06 -15.28
CA GLU A 32 -2.54 -18.72 -16.67
C GLU A 32 -1.61 -17.51 -16.73
N ARG A 33 -1.98 -16.41 -16.05
CA ARG A 33 -1.20 -15.16 -16.07
C ARG A 33 0.21 -15.34 -15.52
N LEU A 34 0.38 -16.12 -14.44
CA LEU A 34 1.67 -16.40 -13.82
C LEU A 34 2.37 -17.63 -14.43
N ASN A 35 1.72 -18.38 -15.33
CA ASN A 35 2.19 -19.67 -15.84
C ASN A 35 2.61 -20.60 -14.69
N LEU A 36 1.72 -20.73 -13.67
CA LEU A 36 2.01 -21.49 -12.46
C LEU A 36 2.16 -22.99 -12.74
N ARG A 37 3.22 -23.59 -12.19
CA ARG A 37 3.54 -25.01 -12.26
C ARG A 37 3.82 -25.55 -10.88
N ASP A 38 3.33 -26.76 -10.62
CA ASP A 38 3.67 -27.50 -9.40
C ASP A 38 5.11 -28.03 -9.50
N THR A 39 5.98 -27.59 -8.61
CA THR A 39 7.39 -27.97 -8.58
C THR A 39 7.62 -29.40 -8.05
N LYS A 40 6.56 -30.07 -7.51
CA LYS A 40 6.64 -31.35 -6.78
C LYS A 40 7.50 -31.28 -5.50
N VAL A 41 7.90 -30.08 -5.10
CA VAL A 41 8.59 -29.88 -3.82
C VAL A 41 7.57 -29.97 -2.70
N ALA A 42 7.82 -30.86 -1.74
CA ALA A 42 7.03 -31.00 -0.52
C ALA A 42 7.92 -30.77 0.69
N LEU A 43 7.50 -29.86 1.56
CA LEU A 43 8.17 -29.50 2.80
C LEU A 43 7.26 -29.92 3.96
N SER A 44 7.68 -30.91 4.74
CA SER A 44 6.88 -31.44 5.84
C SER A 44 7.65 -31.37 7.15
N GLY A 45 6.90 -31.21 8.25
CA GLY A 45 7.47 -31.15 9.59
C GLY A 45 6.39 -30.96 10.64
N ALA A 46 6.81 -30.63 11.84
CA ALA A 46 5.90 -30.22 12.90
C ALA A 46 6.42 -28.95 13.59
N ARG A 47 5.51 -28.11 14.00
CA ARG A 47 5.74 -27.02 14.95
C ARG A 47 5.37 -27.54 16.33
N ILE A 48 6.05 -27.06 17.36
CA ILE A 48 5.79 -27.41 18.75
C ILE A 48 5.10 -26.21 19.40
N GLY A 49 3.90 -26.38 19.95
CA GLY A 49 3.17 -25.37 20.70
C GLY A 49 3.86 -25.03 22.02
N ASP A 50 3.50 -23.92 22.62
CA ASP A 50 3.99 -23.51 23.95
C ASP A 50 3.55 -24.48 25.06
N ASP A 51 2.47 -25.21 24.83
CA ASP A 51 1.99 -26.32 25.67
C ASP A 51 2.66 -27.68 25.35
N GLY A 52 3.60 -27.72 24.39
CA GLY A 52 4.27 -28.93 23.93
C GLY A 52 3.46 -29.72 22.88
N SER A 53 2.31 -29.24 22.46
CA SER A 53 1.51 -29.92 21.42
C SER A 53 2.19 -29.88 20.06
N LEU A 54 2.01 -30.95 19.27
CA LEU A 54 2.56 -31.05 17.92
C LEU A 54 1.57 -30.55 16.89
N HIS A 55 2.01 -29.61 16.08
CA HIS A 55 1.25 -29.05 14.96
C HIS A 55 1.93 -29.43 13.63
N PRO A 56 1.59 -30.60 13.06
CA PRO A 56 2.19 -31.04 11.80
C PRO A 56 1.79 -30.09 10.67
N TYR A 57 2.66 -29.98 9.67
CA TYR A 57 2.40 -29.24 8.45
C TYR A 57 2.97 -29.97 7.24
N SER A 58 2.32 -29.78 6.10
CA SER A 58 2.80 -30.21 4.80
C SER A 58 2.55 -29.13 3.76
N ILE A 59 3.62 -28.63 3.15
CA ILE A 59 3.63 -27.44 2.29
C ILE A 59 4.19 -27.80 0.93
N GLY A 60 3.43 -27.50 -0.12
CA GLY A 60 3.86 -27.60 -1.52
C GLY A 60 4.31 -26.24 -2.05
N VAL A 61 5.09 -26.29 -3.13
CA VAL A 61 5.58 -25.08 -3.81
C VAL A 61 5.09 -25.06 -5.25
N GLU A 62 4.41 -24.00 -5.64
CA GLU A 62 4.14 -23.69 -7.03
C GLU A 62 5.05 -22.55 -7.49
N GLU A 63 5.53 -22.63 -8.72
CA GLU A 63 6.39 -21.63 -9.31
C GLU A 63 5.77 -21.08 -10.58
N GLY A 64 5.96 -19.77 -10.79
CA GLY A 64 5.55 -19.10 -12.00
C GLY A 64 6.34 -17.83 -12.22
N SER A 65 6.04 -17.14 -13.33
CA SER A 65 6.70 -15.88 -13.65
C SER A 65 5.74 -14.91 -14.33
N TYR A 66 5.96 -13.63 -14.07
CA TYR A 66 5.24 -12.55 -14.72
C TYR A 66 6.14 -11.31 -14.77
N SER A 67 6.19 -10.64 -15.91
CA SER A 67 6.97 -9.39 -16.09
C SER A 67 8.44 -9.53 -15.63
N GLY A 68 9.09 -10.68 -15.90
CA GLY A 68 10.48 -10.94 -15.50
C GLY A 68 10.68 -11.34 -14.05
N VAL A 69 9.66 -11.22 -13.20
CA VAL A 69 9.69 -11.62 -11.79
C VAL A 69 9.31 -13.08 -11.64
N ARG A 70 10.06 -13.82 -10.83
CA ARG A 70 9.70 -15.19 -10.41
C ARG A 70 8.85 -15.14 -9.16
N TYR A 71 7.77 -15.93 -9.16
CA TYR A 71 6.86 -16.08 -8.02
C TYR A 71 6.90 -17.51 -7.51
N ARG A 72 7.00 -17.66 -6.19
CA ARG A 72 6.91 -18.94 -5.50
C ARG A 72 5.83 -18.87 -4.46
N LEU A 73 4.78 -19.66 -4.69
CA LEU A 73 3.61 -19.75 -3.84
C LEU A 73 3.72 -20.98 -2.95
N PHE A 74 3.68 -20.77 -1.65
CA PHE A 74 3.61 -21.87 -0.67
C PHE A 74 2.15 -22.19 -0.38
N LYS A 75 1.73 -23.42 -0.73
CA LYS A 75 0.35 -23.93 -0.55
C LYS A 75 0.31 -25.06 0.47
N GLY A 76 -0.82 -25.25 1.13
CA GLY A 76 -1.04 -26.41 1.99
C GLY A 76 -1.27 -27.67 1.17
N LEU A 77 -0.65 -28.80 1.59
CA LEU A 77 -0.88 -30.13 1.03
C LEU A 77 -1.83 -30.97 1.89
N ASP A 78 -2.11 -30.53 3.11
CA ASP A 78 -3.09 -31.10 4.02
C ASP A 78 -4.14 -30.06 4.44
N ARG A 79 -5.26 -30.51 4.99
CA ARG A 79 -6.39 -29.64 5.35
C ARG A 79 -6.03 -28.56 6.38
N VAL A 80 -5.16 -28.87 7.33
CA VAL A 80 -4.79 -27.93 8.41
C VAL A 80 -3.89 -26.83 7.86
N THR A 81 -2.85 -27.21 7.11
CA THR A 81 -1.91 -26.28 6.49
C THR A 81 -2.59 -25.40 5.43
N SER A 82 -3.46 -26.02 4.59
CA SER A 82 -4.23 -25.31 3.56
C SER A 82 -5.17 -24.24 4.16
N ARG A 83 -5.81 -24.55 5.29
CA ARG A 83 -6.67 -23.56 5.99
C ARG A 83 -5.96 -22.23 6.19
N TRP A 84 -4.67 -22.27 6.53
CA TRP A 84 -3.90 -21.06 6.83
C TRP A 84 -3.22 -20.46 5.59
N LEU A 85 -2.47 -21.26 4.82
CA LEU A 85 -1.71 -20.74 3.67
C LEU A 85 -2.59 -20.36 2.49
N ASP A 86 -3.71 -21.08 2.27
CA ASP A 86 -4.57 -20.89 1.11
C ASP A 86 -5.80 -20.03 1.41
N GLY A 87 -5.97 -19.61 2.66
CA GLY A 87 -7.04 -18.68 3.04
C GLY A 87 -6.94 -17.36 2.27
N ARG A 88 -8.04 -16.97 1.59
CA ARG A 88 -8.08 -15.77 0.73
C ARG A 88 -7.89 -14.46 1.49
N SER A 89 -8.29 -14.41 2.75
CA SER A 89 -8.05 -13.24 3.59
C SER A 89 -6.55 -13.12 3.89
N ILE A 90 -5.98 -11.96 3.56
CA ILE A 90 -4.58 -11.64 3.90
C ILE A 90 -4.46 -11.44 5.40
N TYR A 91 -5.43 -10.76 6.01
CA TYR A 91 -5.51 -10.42 7.43
C TYR A 91 -6.81 -10.99 8.02
N GLY A 92 -6.90 -12.30 8.11
CA GLY A 92 -8.08 -13.01 8.64
C GLY A 92 -8.15 -13.05 10.17
N GLY A 93 -7.80 -11.96 10.85
CA GLY A 93 -7.61 -11.87 12.29
C GLY A 93 -6.18 -12.24 12.74
N ASP A 94 -5.87 -11.93 13.99
CA ASP A 94 -4.50 -12.05 14.52
C ASP A 94 -3.98 -13.50 14.47
N GLU A 95 -4.80 -14.47 14.91
CA GLU A 95 -4.41 -15.89 14.91
C GLU A 95 -4.06 -16.38 13.49
N ALA A 96 -4.94 -16.12 12.52
CA ALA A 96 -4.74 -16.56 11.14
C ALA A 96 -3.45 -15.95 10.56
N THR A 97 -3.15 -14.68 10.87
CA THR A 97 -1.96 -14.00 10.40
C THR A 97 -0.69 -14.58 11.05
N TYR A 98 -0.71 -14.89 12.35
CA TYR A 98 0.43 -15.51 13.04
C TYR A 98 0.69 -16.94 12.55
N GLN A 99 -0.36 -17.74 12.36
CA GLN A 99 -0.26 -19.08 11.79
C GLN A 99 0.38 -19.05 10.39
N LYS A 100 -0.10 -18.14 9.55
CA LYS A 100 0.38 -17.94 8.18
C LYS A 100 1.86 -17.50 8.16
N ALA A 101 2.23 -16.51 8.99
CA ALA A 101 3.60 -16.01 9.10
C ALA A 101 4.58 -17.12 9.55
N SER A 102 4.19 -17.93 10.53
CA SER A 102 4.99 -19.06 11.01
C SER A 102 5.17 -20.14 9.95
N LEU A 103 4.08 -20.55 9.28
CA LEU A 103 4.16 -21.55 8.21
C LEU A 103 4.99 -21.05 7.03
N MET A 104 4.89 -19.76 6.69
CA MET A 104 5.73 -19.12 5.68
C MET A 104 7.21 -19.16 6.08
N ALA A 105 7.53 -18.90 7.34
CA ALA A 105 8.90 -18.96 7.84
C ALA A 105 9.46 -20.39 7.76
N ARG A 106 8.69 -21.40 8.16
CA ARG A 106 9.06 -22.81 8.01
C ARG A 106 9.27 -23.21 6.55
N ALA A 107 8.34 -22.78 5.68
CA ALA A 107 8.40 -23.08 4.25
C ALA A 107 9.67 -22.48 3.62
N LEU A 108 9.92 -21.19 3.86
CA LEU A 108 11.06 -20.52 3.25
C LEU A 108 12.39 -21.05 3.78
N ARG A 109 12.49 -21.31 5.10
CA ARG A 109 13.66 -21.94 5.68
C ARG A 109 13.91 -23.34 5.09
N GLY A 110 12.91 -24.21 5.10
CA GLY A 110 13.00 -25.56 4.53
C GLY A 110 13.35 -25.55 3.05
N TYR A 111 12.81 -24.60 2.30
CA TYR A 111 13.15 -24.38 0.90
C TYR A 111 14.63 -24.03 0.72
N VAL A 112 15.16 -23.11 1.53
CA VAL A 112 16.59 -22.74 1.52
C VAL A 112 17.47 -23.92 1.94
N GLU A 113 17.12 -24.68 2.99
CA GLU A 113 17.90 -25.81 3.49
C GLU A 113 17.87 -27.03 2.52
N GLY A 114 16.78 -27.22 1.81
CA GLY A 114 16.48 -28.44 1.05
C GLY A 114 17.22 -28.66 -0.26
N LYS A 115 18.27 -27.92 -0.61
CA LYS A 115 19.05 -28.05 -1.87
C LYS A 115 18.23 -27.85 -3.17
N THR A 116 16.96 -27.46 -3.08
CA THR A 116 16.07 -27.25 -4.23
C THR A 116 16.38 -25.94 -5.00
N VAL A 117 17.34 -25.17 -4.51
CA VAL A 117 17.99 -24.10 -5.28
C VAL A 117 18.97 -24.80 -6.24
N THR A 118 18.44 -25.29 -7.35
CA THR A 118 19.22 -26.03 -8.34
C THR A 118 20.21 -25.11 -9.07
N ALA A 119 21.31 -25.70 -9.57
CA ALA A 119 22.34 -25.01 -10.33
C ALA A 119 21.82 -24.30 -11.62
N GLU A 120 20.60 -24.60 -12.05
CA GLU A 120 19.94 -23.96 -13.19
C GLU A 120 19.49 -22.51 -12.91
N GLU A 121 19.39 -22.10 -11.67
CA GLU A 121 18.99 -20.74 -11.27
C GLU A 121 20.18 -19.75 -11.15
N GLY A 122 21.29 -20.02 -11.83
CA GLY A 122 22.52 -19.24 -11.65
C GLY A 122 22.95 -19.34 -10.18
N SER A 123 23.73 -20.31 -9.84
CA SER A 123 24.25 -20.78 -8.54
C SER A 123 24.55 -19.74 -7.44
N GLY A 124 23.83 -18.63 -7.41
CA GLY A 124 24.05 -17.49 -6.53
C GLY A 124 23.10 -17.47 -5.36
N GLN A 125 23.68 -17.45 -4.17
CA GLN A 125 23.05 -16.93 -2.99
C GLN A 125 22.45 -15.54 -3.31
N PRO A 126 21.22 -15.19 -2.87
CA PRO A 126 20.67 -13.88 -3.11
C PRO A 126 21.58 -12.79 -2.51
N SER A 127 21.71 -11.68 -3.20
CA SER A 127 22.45 -10.52 -2.67
C SER A 127 21.69 -9.82 -1.56
N VAL A 128 20.36 -9.84 -1.64
CA VAL A 128 19.45 -9.16 -0.71
C VAL A 128 18.27 -10.07 -0.38
N ILE A 129 17.88 -10.09 0.88
CA ILE A 129 16.59 -10.59 1.37
C ILE A 129 15.80 -9.37 1.83
N HIS A 130 14.64 -9.13 1.24
CA HIS A 130 13.80 -7.99 1.56
C HIS A 130 12.48 -8.43 2.21
N MET A 131 12.25 -7.96 3.43
CA MET A 131 11.06 -8.21 4.22
C MET A 131 10.11 -7.02 4.13
N HIS A 132 8.85 -7.26 3.82
CA HIS A 132 7.81 -6.24 3.77
C HIS A 132 6.82 -6.43 4.91
N ASP A 133 6.77 -5.47 5.82
CA ASP A 133 5.97 -5.45 7.04
C ASP A 133 6.28 -6.58 8.05
N TRP A 134 5.72 -6.46 9.23
CA TRP A 134 6.01 -7.28 10.40
C TRP A 134 5.82 -8.79 10.17
N HIS A 135 4.82 -9.18 9.38
CA HIS A 135 4.49 -10.60 9.12
C HIS A 135 5.55 -11.32 8.26
N ALA A 136 6.38 -10.58 7.51
CA ALA A 136 7.48 -11.15 6.73
C ALA A 136 8.76 -11.35 7.57
N VAL A 137 8.85 -10.73 8.75
CA VAL A 137 10.07 -10.74 9.58
C VAL A 137 10.49 -12.15 9.99
N PRO A 138 9.60 -13.05 10.50
CA PRO A 138 10.01 -14.41 10.87
C PRO A 138 10.58 -15.18 9.68
N ALA A 139 9.96 -15.06 8.51
CA ALA A 139 10.38 -15.76 7.30
C ALA A 139 11.73 -15.24 6.78
N GLY A 140 11.90 -13.92 6.70
CA GLY A 140 13.12 -13.30 6.20
C GLY A 140 14.33 -13.56 7.09
N VAL A 141 14.19 -13.37 8.41
CA VAL A 141 15.30 -13.60 9.36
C VAL A 141 15.66 -15.08 9.45
N SER A 142 14.67 -15.99 9.46
CA SER A 142 14.91 -17.44 9.47
C SER A 142 15.61 -17.93 8.19
N ALA A 143 15.19 -17.41 7.02
CA ALA A 143 15.85 -17.71 5.74
C ALA A 143 17.28 -17.15 5.69
N TRP A 144 17.48 -15.91 6.18
CA TRP A 144 18.80 -15.30 6.28
C TRP A 144 19.74 -16.14 7.15
N GLN A 145 19.26 -16.65 8.30
CA GLN A 145 20.02 -17.58 9.14
C GLN A 145 20.37 -18.87 8.38
N ALA A 146 19.41 -19.46 7.64
CA ALA A 146 19.65 -20.66 6.86
C ALA A 146 20.74 -20.46 5.78
N PHE A 147 20.74 -19.33 5.08
CA PHE A 147 21.81 -18.98 4.14
C PHE A 147 23.17 -18.85 4.85
N ALA A 148 23.20 -18.23 6.01
CA ALA A 148 24.42 -18.10 6.81
C ALA A 148 24.98 -19.44 7.28
N GLU A 149 24.12 -20.40 7.62
CA GLU A 149 24.50 -21.76 8.03
C GLU A 149 25.07 -22.59 6.86
N ARG A 150 24.56 -22.39 5.64
CA ARG A 150 25.03 -23.10 4.43
C ARG A 150 26.38 -22.60 3.89
N GLY A 151 26.62 -21.33 4.00
CA GLY A 151 27.73 -20.65 3.33
C GLY A 151 28.97 -20.45 4.22
N LYS A 152 29.68 -21.52 4.61
CA LYS A 152 31.01 -21.35 5.23
C LYS A 152 31.95 -20.63 4.25
N GLY A 153 32.15 -19.31 4.43
CA GLY A 153 33.06 -18.48 3.63
C GLY A 153 32.40 -17.64 2.52
N MET A 154 31.09 -17.75 2.29
CA MET A 154 30.37 -16.88 1.35
C MET A 154 29.84 -15.62 2.06
N CYS A 155 29.78 -14.50 1.32
CA CYS A 155 29.14 -13.27 1.83
C CYS A 155 27.67 -13.55 2.14
N ARG A 156 27.19 -13.14 3.31
CA ARG A 156 25.77 -13.25 3.69
C ARG A 156 24.94 -12.26 2.85
N PRO A 157 23.71 -12.63 2.47
CA PRO A 157 22.80 -11.65 1.85
C PRO A 157 22.57 -10.47 2.80
N ALA A 158 22.48 -9.28 2.24
CA ALA A 158 22.03 -8.13 3.01
C ALA A 158 20.54 -8.31 3.35
N LEU A 159 20.18 -7.97 4.59
CA LEU A 159 18.80 -8.05 5.08
C LEU A 159 18.18 -6.66 5.09
N VAL A 160 17.09 -6.49 4.36
CA VAL A 160 16.34 -5.21 4.28
C VAL A 160 14.95 -5.41 4.87
N PHE A 161 14.48 -4.42 5.62
CA PHE A 161 13.14 -4.39 6.17
C PHE A 161 12.43 -3.11 5.75
N THR A 162 11.24 -3.24 5.12
CA THR A 162 10.34 -2.12 4.83
C THR A 162 9.12 -2.15 5.71
N SER A 163 8.89 -1.06 6.44
CA SER A 163 7.64 -0.81 7.16
C SER A 163 6.70 0.04 6.31
N HIS A 164 5.63 -0.56 5.79
CA HIS A 164 4.54 0.14 5.11
C HIS A 164 3.51 0.67 6.10
N LEU A 165 3.24 -0.14 7.14
CA LEU A 165 2.31 0.19 8.22
C LEU A 165 2.73 -0.53 9.49
N LEU A 166 2.88 0.20 10.60
CA LEU A 166 3.15 -0.40 11.91
C LEU A 166 1.90 -1.13 12.42
N GLY A 167 2.05 -2.41 12.69
CA GLY A 167 1.00 -3.26 13.26
C GLY A 167 1.04 -3.32 14.77
N PHE A 168 2.15 -2.89 15.40
CA PHE A 168 2.39 -2.90 16.85
C PHE A 168 2.22 -4.27 17.49
N LYS A 169 2.42 -5.35 16.71
CA LYS A 169 2.22 -6.72 17.16
C LYS A 169 3.38 -7.17 18.03
N ARG A 170 3.05 -7.75 19.21
CA ARG A 170 4.02 -8.28 20.17
C ARG A 170 3.63 -9.68 20.56
N LEU A 171 4.61 -10.58 20.56
CA LEU A 171 4.43 -11.98 20.94
C LEU A 171 5.64 -12.47 21.78
N PRO A 172 5.47 -13.53 22.59
CA PRO A 172 6.59 -14.21 23.22
C PRO A 172 7.59 -14.78 22.21
N TRP A 173 8.84 -15.00 22.64
CA TRP A 173 9.91 -15.58 21.81
C TRP A 173 9.52 -16.88 21.10
N HIS A 174 8.70 -17.69 21.76
CA HIS A 174 8.22 -18.95 21.21
C HIS A 174 7.73 -18.81 19.75
N TYR A 175 6.97 -17.76 19.44
CA TYR A 175 6.36 -17.57 18.11
C TYR A 175 7.34 -17.29 16.96
N VAL A 176 8.59 -16.95 17.26
CA VAL A 176 9.65 -16.81 16.26
C VAL A 176 10.71 -17.92 16.39
N SER A 177 10.71 -18.66 17.49
CA SER A 177 11.71 -19.67 17.85
C SER A 177 11.83 -20.83 16.85
N ALA A 178 12.85 -21.66 17.08
CA ALA A 178 13.07 -22.89 16.34
C ALA A 178 11.87 -23.83 16.38
N ASP A 179 11.13 -23.85 17.48
CA ASP A 179 9.95 -24.72 17.64
C ASP A 179 8.77 -24.28 16.80
N TRP A 180 8.54 -22.98 16.62
CA TRP A 180 7.38 -22.44 15.93
C TRP A 180 7.67 -21.95 14.52
N SER A 181 8.56 -20.95 14.36
CA SER A 181 8.87 -20.33 13.05
C SER A 181 10.20 -20.75 12.45
N GLY A 182 10.97 -21.56 13.12
CA GLY A 182 12.22 -22.11 12.60
C GLY A 182 13.46 -21.25 12.84
N LEU A 183 13.37 -20.13 13.57
CA LEU A 183 14.53 -19.31 13.91
C LEU A 183 15.27 -19.94 15.07
N LYS A 184 16.48 -20.45 14.81
CA LYS A 184 17.31 -21.06 15.85
C LYS A 184 17.93 -19.98 16.71
N GLU A 185 17.99 -20.21 18.02
CA GLU A 185 18.77 -19.39 18.93
C GLU A 185 20.25 -19.45 18.51
N GLN A 186 20.87 -18.30 18.33
CA GLN A 186 22.23 -18.22 17.81
C GLN A 186 23.22 -18.15 18.98
N GLN A 187 24.05 -19.18 19.16
CA GLN A 187 25.16 -19.12 20.09
C GLN A 187 26.24 -18.14 19.58
N GLY A 188 26.63 -17.23 20.44
CA GLY A 188 27.68 -16.25 20.14
C GLY A 188 27.19 -14.99 19.43
N GLY A 189 25.88 -14.88 19.11
CA GLY A 189 25.25 -13.66 18.65
C GLY A 189 25.79 -13.10 17.32
N GLN A 190 25.22 -12.01 16.93
CA GLN A 190 25.66 -11.19 15.80
C GLN A 190 25.74 -9.71 16.22
N TYR A 191 26.46 -8.91 15.47
CA TYR A 191 26.53 -7.49 15.74
C TYR A 191 25.24 -6.79 15.34
N ILE A 192 24.73 -5.98 16.26
CA ILE A 192 23.53 -5.16 16.07
C ILE A 192 23.95 -3.71 15.94
N TRP A 193 23.28 -2.98 15.06
CA TRP A 193 23.47 -1.56 14.91
C TRP A 193 22.84 -0.81 16.09
N VAL A 194 23.68 -0.09 16.82
CA VAL A 194 23.28 0.77 17.93
C VAL A 194 24.01 2.10 17.80
N ASP A 195 23.27 3.20 17.83
CA ASP A 195 23.78 4.57 17.87
C ASP A 195 24.94 4.87 16.89
N GLY A 196 24.76 4.46 15.63
CA GLY A 196 25.71 4.80 14.57
C GLY A 196 26.77 3.75 14.26
N SER A 197 26.80 2.60 14.95
CA SER A 197 27.77 1.55 14.70
C SER A 197 27.26 0.14 14.99
N PHE A 198 27.92 -0.88 14.40
CA PHE A 198 27.75 -2.29 14.78
C PHE A 198 28.64 -2.60 15.99
N SER A 199 28.22 -2.17 17.16
CA SER A 199 29.01 -2.24 18.39
C SER A 199 28.49 -3.21 19.43
N PHE A 200 27.22 -3.59 19.32
CA PHE A 200 26.58 -4.48 20.29
C PHE A 200 26.41 -5.88 19.70
N ARG A 201 26.85 -6.92 20.41
CA ARG A 201 26.72 -8.31 19.99
C ARG A 201 25.70 -9.04 20.86
N SER A 202 24.67 -9.60 20.19
CA SER A 202 23.57 -10.27 20.87
C SER A 202 23.03 -11.44 20.05
N GLY A 203 22.45 -12.43 20.72
CA GLY A 203 21.69 -13.50 20.08
C GLY A 203 20.27 -13.04 19.71
N PHE A 204 19.62 -13.76 18.80
CA PHE A 204 18.26 -13.42 18.35
C PHE A 204 17.24 -13.34 19.49
N LYS A 205 17.31 -14.26 20.45
CA LYS A 205 16.40 -14.26 21.60
C LYS A 205 16.58 -13.02 22.47
N GLU A 206 17.81 -12.64 22.76
CA GLU A 206 18.11 -11.45 23.54
C GLU A 206 17.64 -10.17 22.81
N VAL A 207 17.87 -10.06 21.50
CA VAL A 207 17.34 -8.95 20.69
C VAL A 207 15.81 -8.93 20.73
N TRP A 208 15.16 -10.10 20.62
CA TRP A 208 13.71 -10.20 20.69
C TRP A 208 13.15 -9.75 22.04
N GLU A 209 13.68 -10.30 23.14
CA GLU A 209 13.16 -10.08 24.50
C GLU A 209 13.59 -8.71 25.06
N ALA A 210 14.90 -8.44 25.08
CA ALA A 210 15.45 -7.28 25.77
C ALA A 210 15.39 -5.98 24.94
N MET A 211 15.66 -6.05 23.62
CA MET A 211 15.71 -4.86 22.78
C MET A 211 14.36 -4.57 22.11
N SER A 212 13.67 -5.60 21.64
CA SER A 212 12.44 -5.45 20.86
C SER A 212 11.17 -5.53 21.71
N GLY A 213 11.25 -6.08 22.93
CA GLY A 213 10.09 -6.31 23.79
C GLY A 213 9.01 -7.16 23.10
N GLY A 214 9.41 -8.15 22.30
CA GLY A 214 8.53 -9.03 21.54
C GLY A 214 7.92 -8.42 20.29
N SER A 215 8.32 -7.20 19.87
CA SER A 215 7.79 -6.55 18.67
C SER A 215 8.51 -7.04 17.41
N PHE A 216 7.72 -7.47 16.43
CA PHE A 216 8.22 -7.89 15.11
C PHE A 216 8.90 -6.74 14.34
N GLU A 217 8.33 -5.55 14.36
CA GLU A 217 8.88 -4.39 13.65
C GLU A 217 10.21 -3.95 14.25
N LYS A 218 10.29 -3.91 15.59
CA LYS A 218 11.56 -3.59 16.27
C LYS A 218 12.61 -4.65 15.97
N PHE A 219 12.26 -5.92 16.12
CA PHE A 219 13.16 -7.03 15.85
C PHE A 219 13.65 -7.03 14.40
N GLY A 220 12.73 -6.92 13.43
CA GLY A 220 13.07 -6.81 12.02
C GLY A 220 13.97 -5.61 11.71
N SER A 221 13.72 -4.48 12.37
CA SER A 221 14.55 -3.28 12.21
C SER A 221 15.94 -3.42 12.82
N TYR A 222 16.07 -4.06 13.97
CA TYR A 222 17.39 -4.31 14.58
C TYR A 222 18.20 -5.33 13.78
N GLU A 223 17.56 -6.41 13.33
CA GLU A 223 18.22 -7.47 12.57
C GLU A 223 18.54 -7.09 11.12
N ALA A 224 17.79 -6.19 10.51
CA ALA A 224 18.07 -5.72 9.16
C ALA A 224 19.38 -4.92 9.07
N ASP A 225 20.09 -5.08 7.97
CA ASP A 225 21.24 -4.23 7.62
C ASP A 225 20.78 -2.85 7.16
N PHE A 226 19.57 -2.74 6.61
CA PHE A 226 18.98 -1.47 6.22
C PHE A 226 17.45 -1.49 6.40
N VAL A 227 16.91 -0.36 6.84
CA VAL A 227 15.47 -0.19 7.07
C VAL A 227 14.92 0.85 6.13
N THR A 228 13.76 0.58 5.52
CA THR A 228 13.07 1.57 4.69
C THR A 228 11.63 1.77 5.17
N SER A 229 11.07 2.92 4.80
CA SER A 229 9.65 3.20 4.96
C SER A 229 9.11 3.90 3.72
N VAL A 230 7.82 4.20 3.70
CA VAL A 230 7.12 4.68 2.50
C VAL A 230 7.10 6.21 2.34
N SER A 231 7.48 6.95 3.38
CA SER A 231 7.65 8.40 3.32
C SER A 231 8.65 8.89 4.36
N GLN A 232 9.23 10.06 4.15
CA GLN A 232 10.15 10.67 5.10
C GLN A 232 9.47 10.98 6.44
N SER A 233 8.28 11.56 6.39
CA SER A 233 7.53 11.93 7.59
C SER A 233 7.09 10.71 8.39
N TYR A 234 6.65 9.63 7.73
CA TYR A 234 6.29 8.39 8.40
C TYR A 234 7.51 7.69 9.00
N LEU A 235 8.63 7.65 8.28
CA LEU A 235 9.89 7.14 8.82
C LEU A 235 10.29 7.89 10.09
N ALA A 236 10.37 9.21 10.02
CA ALA A 236 10.92 10.04 11.10
C ALA A 236 10.03 10.06 12.34
N LYS A 237 8.70 10.15 12.18
CA LYS A 237 7.77 10.31 13.29
C LYS A 237 7.30 8.99 13.87
N GLU A 238 6.87 8.08 12.99
CA GLU A 238 6.21 6.85 13.43
C GLU A 238 7.23 5.70 13.58
N VAL A 239 7.97 5.38 12.51
CA VAL A 239 8.87 4.22 12.54
C VAL A 239 10.02 4.44 13.52
N LEU A 240 10.78 5.55 13.39
CA LEU A 240 11.87 5.85 14.30
C LEU A 240 11.37 6.23 15.70
N GLY A 241 10.18 6.81 15.82
CA GLY A 241 9.53 7.04 17.10
C GLY A 241 9.22 5.74 17.85
N TYR A 242 8.78 4.72 17.14
CA TYR A 242 8.45 3.42 17.72
C TYR A 242 9.66 2.51 17.91
N VAL A 243 10.49 2.36 16.89
CA VAL A 243 11.66 1.46 16.92
C VAL A 243 12.79 2.03 17.76
N GLY A 244 13.04 3.31 17.64
CA GLY A 244 14.14 4.05 18.29
C GLY A 244 14.98 4.83 17.28
N GLN A 245 15.43 6.01 17.67
CA GLN A 245 16.24 6.90 16.82
C GLN A 245 17.61 6.31 16.46
N GLY A 246 18.12 5.38 17.26
CA GLY A 246 19.42 4.74 17.06
C GLY A 246 19.59 4.02 15.72
N ILE A 247 18.50 3.60 15.07
CA ILE A 247 18.56 2.96 13.74
C ILE A 247 18.54 3.98 12.59
N GLY A 248 18.40 5.28 12.87
CA GLY A 248 18.28 6.32 11.84
C GLY A 248 19.43 6.32 10.82
N GLY A 249 20.65 6.02 11.27
CA GLY A 249 21.82 5.95 10.40
C GLY A 249 21.81 4.83 9.36
N LYS A 250 21.00 3.78 9.56
CA LYS A 250 20.78 2.70 8.59
C LYS A 250 19.34 2.69 8.03
N SER A 251 18.71 3.83 7.95
CA SER A 251 17.34 3.95 7.44
C SER A 251 17.20 5.01 6.36
N ASP A 252 16.21 4.83 5.50
CA ASP A 252 15.82 5.77 4.44
C ASP A 252 14.34 5.55 4.11
N PHE A 253 13.77 6.36 3.22
CA PHE A 253 12.43 6.16 2.73
C PHE A 253 12.42 5.93 1.22
N VAL A 254 11.42 5.21 0.75
CA VAL A 254 11.14 4.98 -0.67
C VAL A 254 9.66 5.19 -0.89
N HIS A 255 9.32 6.25 -1.62
CA HIS A 255 7.94 6.53 -1.96
C HIS A 255 7.34 5.40 -2.81
N ASN A 256 6.07 5.09 -2.59
CA ASN A 256 5.34 4.23 -3.50
C ASN A 256 5.12 4.94 -4.84
N GLY A 257 4.96 4.16 -5.91
CA GLY A 257 4.63 4.68 -7.22
C GLY A 257 3.16 4.55 -7.59
N CYS A 258 2.78 5.25 -8.66
CA CYS A 258 1.51 5.08 -9.35
C CYS A 258 1.77 5.21 -10.85
N ASP A 259 1.50 4.13 -11.60
CA ASP A 259 1.67 4.10 -13.06
C ASP A 259 0.32 4.19 -13.79
N TRP A 260 -0.69 4.76 -13.14
CA TRP A 260 -1.94 5.05 -13.83
C TRP A 260 -1.71 6.10 -14.91
N ASP A 261 -1.99 5.73 -16.15
CA ASP A 261 -1.99 6.67 -17.28
C ASP A 261 -3.41 7.12 -17.61
N TYR A 262 -3.63 8.42 -17.53
CA TYR A 262 -4.93 9.03 -17.74
C TYR A 262 -5.52 8.71 -19.12
N GLN A 263 -4.69 8.70 -20.16
CA GLN A 263 -5.16 8.45 -21.53
C GLN A 263 -5.49 6.97 -21.73
N ASP A 264 -4.68 6.08 -21.19
CA ASP A 264 -4.92 4.63 -21.31
C ASP A 264 -6.14 4.20 -20.51
N MET A 265 -6.35 4.79 -19.32
CA MET A 265 -7.57 4.58 -18.55
C MET A 265 -8.82 5.02 -19.33
N ARG A 266 -8.81 6.18 -19.96
CA ARG A 266 -9.91 6.65 -20.82
C ARG A 266 -10.14 5.74 -22.03
N LYS A 267 -9.09 5.23 -22.67
CA LYS A 267 -9.20 4.23 -23.76
C LYS A 267 -9.83 2.93 -23.27
N ALA A 268 -9.47 2.48 -22.08
CA ALA A 268 -10.06 1.27 -21.47
C ALA A 268 -11.57 1.45 -21.22
N VAL A 269 -11.98 2.64 -20.77
CA VAL A 269 -13.40 2.97 -20.58
C VAL A 269 -14.22 2.91 -21.87
N VAL A 270 -13.64 3.31 -23.02
CA VAL A 270 -14.31 3.20 -24.32
C VAL A 270 -14.76 1.76 -24.61
N LYS A 271 -13.94 0.78 -24.25
CA LYS A 271 -14.28 -0.65 -24.42
C LYS A 271 -15.49 -1.06 -23.58
N THR A 272 -15.65 -0.45 -22.41
CA THR A 272 -16.74 -0.75 -21.46
C THR A 272 -18.04 -0.03 -21.84
N LEU A 273 -17.92 1.25 -22.27
CA LEU A 273 -19.06 2.06 -22.69
C LEU A 273 -19.67 1.63 -24.04
N GLY A 274 -18.98 0.82 -24.81
CA GLY A 274 -19.38 0.48 -26.18
C GLY A 274 -19.25 1.66 -27.17
N PRO A 275 -19.45 1.40 -28.48
CA PRO A 275 -19.41 2.43 -29.50
C PRO A 275 -20.63 3.35 -29.34
N ASN A 276 -20.41 4.59 -29.00
CA ASN A 276 -21.48 5.57 -28.97
C ASN A 276 -21.61 6.24 -30.36
N GLU A 277 -22.68 5.96 -31.08
CA GLU A 277 -22.98 6.52 -32.42
C GLU A 277 -22.99 8.06 -32.41
N LYS A 278 -23.28 8.70 -31.27
CA LYS A 278 -23.26 10.16 -31.10
C LYS A 278 -21.84 10.76 -31.01
N ARG A 279 -20.79 9.93 -30.79
CA ARG A 279 -19.40 10.38 -30.63
C ARG A 279 -18.59 10.49 -31.92
N GLY A 280 -19.15 10.29 -33.08
CA GLY A 280 -18.38 10.37 -34.33
C GLY A 280 -17.15 9.46 -34.36
N GLY A 281 -17.22 8.30 -33.75
CA GLY A 281 -16.31 7.15 -33.95
C GLY A 281 -14.94 7.15 -33.28
N ALA A 282 -14.36 8.26 -32.80
CA ALA A 282 -12.95 8.28 -32.35
C ALA A 282 -12.64 9.12 -31.09
N SER A 283 -13.57 9.88 -30.54
CA SER A 283 -13.26 10.72 -29.36
C SER A 283 -13.32 9.94 -28.07
N LEU A 284 -12.33 10.18 -27.17
CA LEU A 284 -12.34 9.65 -25.82
C LEU A 284 -13.50 10.26 -25.01
N PRO A 285 -14.13 9.49 -24.08
CA PRO A 285 -15.25 9.98 -23.31
C PRO A 285 -14.86 11.18 -22.45
N THR A 286 -15.74 12.14 -22.34
CA THR A 286 -15.63 13.25 -21.41
C THR A 286 -15.82 12.75 -19.98
N ARG A 287 -15.37 13.54 -19.00
CA ARG A 287 -15.55 13.21 -17.58
C ARG A 287 -17.04 13.08 -17.21
N ASP A 288 -17.89 13.92 -17.76
CA ASP A 288 -19.33 13.88 -17.52
C ASP A 288 -20.01 12.64 -18.14
N GLU A 289 -19.52 12.17 -19.27
CA GLU A 289 -20.02 10.91 -19.85
C GLU A 289 -19.59 9.70 -18.99
N VAL A 290 -18.34 9.68 -18.49
CA VAL A 290 -17.88 8.66 -17.55
C VAL A 290 -18.69 8.69 -16.25
N ARG A 291 -18.96 9.90 -15.73
CA ARG A 291 -19.76 10.10 -14.51
C ARG A 291 -21.17 9.58 -14.66
N ARG A 292 -21.85 9.95 -15.72
CA ARG A 292 -23.21 9.45 -16.01
C ARG A 292 -23.23 7.93 -16.09
N PHE A 293 -22.34 7.34 -16.86
CA PHE A 293 -22.22 5.89 -16.95
C PHE A 293 -22.01 5.23 -15.59
N LEU A 294 -21.05 5.74 -14.80
CA LEU A 294 -20.77 5.20 -13.48
C LEU A 294 -21.98 5.26 -12.55
N LEU A 295 -22.64 6.41 -12.47
CA LEU A 295 -23.67 6.67 -11.47
C LEU A 295 -25.04 6.13 -11.88
N GLU A 296 -25.39 6.21 -13.16
CA GLU A 296 -26.71 5.85 -13.67
C GLU A 296 -26.81 4.40 -14.16
N GLU A 297 -25.71 3.82 -14.63
CA GLU A 297 -25.71 2.44 -15.13
C GLU A 297 -24.99 1.47 -14.18
N VAL A 298 -23.71 1.72 -13.88
CA VAL A 298 -22.89 0.76 -13.12
C VAL A 298 -23.28 0.64 -11.65
N LEU A 299 -23.50 1.77 -10.98
CA LEU A 299 -23.86 1.77 -9.55
C LEU A 299 -25.38 1.62 -9.34
N ALA A 300 -26.23 2.06 -10.27
CA ALA A 300 -27.66 1.88 -10.17
C ALA A 300 -28.06 0.40 -10.23
N GLU A 301 -27.49 -0.38 -11.16
CA GLU A 301 -27.75 -1.82 -11.26
C GLU A 301 -27.39 -2.60 -9.98
N LYS A 302 -26.25 -2.25 -9.36
CA LYS A 302 -25.76 -2.98 -8.18
C LYS A 302 -26.60 -2.79 -6.93
N GLU A 303 -27.24 -1.63 -6.78
CA GLU A 303 -27.92 -1.26 -5.54
C GLU A 303 -29.44 -1.21 -5.67
N GLY A 304 -29.98 -1.38 -6.89
CA GLY A 304 -31.42 -1.27 -7.15
C GLY A 304 -32.00 0.10 -6.81
N ARG A 305 -31.15 1.15 -6.85
CA ARG A 305 -31.51 2.53 -6.56
C ARG A 305 -31.27 3.41 -7.78
N ASP A 306 -32.11 4.39 -7.97
CA ASP A 306 -31.82 5.49 -8.89
C ASP A 306 -30.53 6.18 -8.49
N GLY A 307 -29.75 6.66 -9.48
CA GLY A 307 -28.53 7.43 -9.24
C GLY A 307 -28.78 8.68 -8.39
N PHE A 308 -27.75 9.50 -8.18
CA PHE A 308 -27.96 10.79 -7.52
C PHE A 308 -29.05 11.61 -8.23
N ASN A 309 -29.98 12.17 -7.46
CA ASN A 309 -31.18 12.86 -8.00
C ASN A 309 -30.85 14.14 -8.79
N ARG A 310 -29.60 14.61 -8.76
CA ARG A 310 -29.18 15.86 -9.41
C ARG A 310 -27.88 15.68 -10.14
N ASP A 311 -27.73 16.34 -11.25
CA ASP A 311 -26.43 16.50 -11.91
C ASP A 311 -25.64 17.62 -11.24
N GLY A 312 -24.36 17.35 -10.91
CA GLY A 312 -23.51 18.30 -10.18
C GLY A 312 -22.06 17.81 -10.07
N PRO A 313 -21.17 18.63 -9.49
CA PRO A 313 -19.78 18.27 -9.34
C PRO A 313 -19.63 17.11 -8.34
N LEU A 314 -18.64 16.24 -8.58
CA LEU A 314 -18.44 15.00 -7.84
C LEU A 314 -17.14 15.04 -7.03
N ALA A 315 -17.28 14.93 -5.71
CA ALA A 315 -16.16 14.63 -4.79
C ALA A 315 -16.07 13.13 -4.54
N LEU A 316 -14.86 12.58 -4.61
CA LEU A 316 -14.58 11.16 -4.39
C LEU A 316 -13.76 10.96 -3.13
N MET A 317 -14.10 9.98 -2.34
CA MET A 317 -13.26 9.41 -1.29
C MET A 317 -13.21 7.89 -1.43
N THR A 318 -12.02 7.30 -1.26
CA THR A 318 -11.84 5.84 -1.24
C THR A 318 -10.99 5.42 -0.05
N GLY A 319 -11.23 4.25 0.50
CA GLY A 319 -10.43 3.77 1.62
C GLY A 319 -11.07 2.63 2.39
N ARG A 320 -10.58 2.39 3.60
CA ARG A 320 -11.15 1.42 4.54
C ARG A 320 -12.13 2.12 5.48
N PHE A 321 -13.13 1.37 5.98
CA PHE A 321 -13.93 1.78 7.13
C PHE A 321 -13.06 1.77 8.40
N ASP A 322 -12.28 2.82 8.59
CA ASP A 322 -11.37 2.95 9.71
C ASP A 322 -11.35 4.42 10.18
N ARG A 323 -11.34 4.63 11.49
CA ARG A 323 -11.25 5.98 12.08
C ARG A 323 -10.04 6.75 11.57
N GLN A 324 -8.96 6.05 11.24
CA GLN A 324 -7.79 6.64 10.59
C GLN A 324 -8.15 7.42 9.33
N LYS A 325 -9.11 6.93 8.56
CA LYS A 325 -9.49 7.52 7.25
C LYS A 325 -10.39 8.75 7.37
N GLY A 326 -10.97 9.02 8.55
CA GLY A 326 -11.70 10.26 8.82
C GLY A 326 -12.98 10.44 8.00
N VAL A 327 -13.70 9.36 7.67
CA VAL A 327 -14.96 9.41 6.91
C VAL A 327 -15.99 10.28 7.64
N ASP A 328 -16.06 10.19 8.95
CA ASP A 328 -16.88 11.00 9.84
C ASP A 328 -16.58 12.52 9.69
N VAL A 329 -15.30 12.89 9.57
CA VAL A 329 -14.89 14.29 9.34
C VAL A 329 -15.40 14.81 8.00
N LEU A 330 -15.37 13.96 6.96
CA LEU A 330 -15.97 14.32 5.67
C LEU A 330 -17.49 14.49 5.77
N LEU A 331 -18.18 13.53 6.39
CA LEU A 331 -19.65 13.60 6.53
C LEU A 331 -20.08 14.85 7.32
N GLU A 332 -19.33 15.25 8.35
CA GLU A 332 -19.55 16.51 9.05
C GLU A 332 -19.31 17.75 8.16
N ALA A 333 -18.39 17.66 7.18
CA ALA A 333 -18.13 18.75 6.25
C ALA A 333 -19.23 18.90 5.19
N VAL A 334 -19.87 17.80 4.74
CA VAL A 334 -20.86 17.78 3.64
C VAL A 334 -21.97 18.82 3.79
N PRO A 335 -22.67 18.97 4.93
CA PRO A 335 -23.73 19.99 5.06
C PRO A 335 -23.25 21.43 4.85
N ARG A 336 -21.96 21.71 5.16
CA ARG A 336 -21.35 23.03 4.90
C ARG A 336 -21.09 23.25 3.42
N VAL A 337 -20.67 22.20 2.70
CA VAL A 337 -20.49 22.25 1.23
C VAL A 337 -21.83 22.46 0.55
N LEU A 338 -22.87 21.72 0.94
CA LEU A 338 -24.21 21.80 0.34
C LEU A 338 -24.90 23.15 0.52
N LYS A 339 -24.53 23.93 1.57
CA LYS A 339 -25.01 25.31 1.73
C LYS A 339 -24.51 26.24 0.63
N GLN A 340 -23.38 25.95 0.00
CA GLN A 340 -22.75 26.80 -1.03
C GLN A 340 -22.93 26.21 -2.44
N ILE A 341 -22.87 24.88 -2.56
CA ILE A 341 -23.05 24.14 -3.82
C ILE A 341 -24.04 22.99 -3.56
N PRO A 342 -25.36 23.28 -3.57
CA PRO A 342 -26.40 22.30 -3.23
C PRO A 342 -26.43 21.06 -4.14
N GLU A 343 -25.94 21.19 -5.37
CA GLU A 343 -25.85 20.12 -6.35
C GLU A 343 -24.60 19.23 -6.20
N SER A 344 -23.71 19.52 -5.25
CA SER A 344 -22.52 18.70 -5.00
C SER A 344 -22.90 17.27 -4.64
N ARG A 345 -22.12 16.33 -5.17
CA ARG A 345 -22.27 14.90 -4.94
C ARG A 345 -20.98 14.33 -4.34
N PHE A 346 -21.15 13.36 -3.45
CA PHE A 346 -20.06 12.67 -2.75
C PHE A 346 -20.18 11.17 -2.98
N LEU A 347 -19.17 10.58 -3.58
CA LEU A 347 -19.06 9.13 -3.75
C LEU A 347 -18.00 8.60 -2.80
N LEU A 348 -18.40 7.69 -1.91
CA LEU A 348 -17.54 7.03 -0.93
C LEU A 348 -17.44 5.54 -1.30
N LEU A 349 -16.27 5.09 -1.72
CA LEU A 349 -16.00 3.66 -1.98
C LEU A 349 -15.18 3.11 -0.81
N LEU A 350 -15.82 2.37 0.08
CA LEU A 350 -15.22 1.97 1.35
C LEU A 350 -15.13 0.44 1.47
N LEU A 351 -13.96 -0.02 1.88
CA LEU A 351 -13.69 -1.43 2.15
C LEU A 351 -13.93 -1.74 3.64
N PRO A 352 -14.57 -2.87 3.97
CA PRO A 352 -14.67 -3.32 5.35
C PRO A 352 -13.31 -3.40 6.03
N SER A 353 -13.24 -3.10 7.31
CA SER A 353 -12.05 -3.18 8.14
C SER A 353 -12.36 -3.94 9.41
N ASP A 354 -11.61 -4.98 9.72
CA ASP A 354 -11.83 -5.82 10.89
C ASP A 354 -11.77 -4.99 12.19
N GLY A 355 -12.72 -5.23 13.09
CA GLY A 355 -12.77 -4.61 14.41
C GLY A 355 -13.31 -3.17 14.46
N ASN A 356 -13.87 -2.66 13.37
CA ASN A 356 -14.45 -1.31 13.28
C ASN A 356 -15.97 -1.30 13.03
N ASP A 357 -16.69 -2.36 13.37
CA ASP A 357 -18.13 -2.52 13.05
C ASP A 357 -18.98 -1.36 13.57
N SER A 358 -18.79 -0.93 14.83
CA SER A 358 -19.54 0.19 15.41
C SER A 358 -19.28 1.52 14.71
N TYR A 359 -18.04 1.77 14.29
CA TYR A 359 -17.70 2.97 13.53
C TYR A 359 -18.30 2.91 12.11
N ALA A 360 -18.26 1.74 11.47
CA ALA A 360 -18.89 1.55 10.17
C ALA A 360 -20.41 1.81 10.23
N ASP A 361 -21.09 1.30 11.27
CA ASP A 361 -22.53 1.52 11.48
C ASP A 361 -22.86 3.01 11.65
N GLU A 362 -22.05 3.75 12.43
CA GLU A 362 -22.22 5.21 12.61
C GLU A 362 -22.08 5.93 11.25
N VAL A 363 -21.02 5.66 10.51
CA VAL A 363 -20.73 6.26 9.19
C VAL A 363 -21.86 5.94 8.20
N VAL A 364 -22.33 4.70 8.14
CA VAL A 364 -23.44 4.30 7.25
C VAL A 364 -24.72 5.05 7.61
N LYS A 365 -25.02 5.20 8.90
CA LYS A 365 -26.18 5.94 9.37
C LYS A 365 -26.12 7.42 8.97
N GLU A 366 -24.98 8.06 9.16
CA GLU A 366 -24.77 9.46 8.77
C GLU A 366 -24.85 9.66 7.25
N ALA A 367 -24.20 8.78 6.48
CA ALA A 367 -24.27 8.82 5.02
C ALA A 367 -25.70 8.66 4.50
N ARG A 368 -26.49 7.78 5.12
CA ARG A 368 -27.92 7.61 4.79
C ARG A 368 -28.76 8.87 5.07
N ALA A 369 -28.44 9.61 6.11
CA ALA A 369 -29.12 10.88 6.40
C ALA A 369 -28.84 11.97 5.34
N LEU A 370 -27.81 11.80 4.52
CA LEU A 370 -27.40 12.69 3.45
C LEU A 370 -27.58 12.04 2.06
N SER A 371 -28.46 11.05 1.93
CA SER A 371 -28.56 10.16 0.76
C SER A 371 -28.87 10.85 -0.58
N ASP A 372 -29.41 12.08 -0.56
CA ASP A 372 -29.63 12.86 -1.79
C ASP A 372 -28.31 13.32 -2.45
N ASN A 373 -27.25 13.47 -1.68
CA ASN A 373 -25.97 14.00 -2.12
C ASN A 373 -24.77 13.09 -1.81
N VAL A 374 -24.93 12.10 -0.90
CA VAL A 374 -23.88 11.17 -0.50
C VAL A 374 -24.28 9.76 -0.92
N ARG A 375 -23.41 9.10 -1.67
CA ARG A 375 -23.52 7.70 -2.00
C ARG A 375 -22.36 6.92 -1.43
N LEU A 376 -22.65 5.98 -0.55
CA LEU A 376 -21.69 5.09 0.06
C LEU A 376 -21.83 3.71 -0.56
N VAL A 377 -20.73 3.17 -1.10
CA VAL A 377 -20.64 1.82 -1.66
C VAL A 377 -19.68 1.01 -0.80
N GLU A 378 -20.22 -0.03 -0.19
CA GLU A 378 -19.47 -0.93 0.67
C GLU A 378 -18.93 -2.12 -0.13
N GLY A 379 -17.74 -2.59 0.27
CA GLY A 379 -17.16 -3.82 -0.22
C GLY A 379 -16.17 -3.63 -1.37
N ASN A 380 -15.69 -4.76 -1.86
CA ASN A 380 -14.68 -4.80 -2.91
C ASN A 380 -15.30 -4.40 -4.25
N SER A 381 -15.12 -3.15 -4.64
CA SER A 381 -15.48 -2.70 -5.99
C SER A 381 -14.54 -3.35 -7.01
N ALA A 382 -15.08 -3.85 -8.12
CA ALA A 382 -14.23 -4.31 -9.21
C ALA A 382 -13.26 -3.19 -9.63
N ASN A 383 -12.04 -3.55 -10.01
CA ASN A 383 -11.00 -2.58 -10.39
C ASN A 383 -11.51 -1.54 -11.41
N ALA A 384 -12.37 -1.97 -12.34
CA ALA A 384 -12.97 -1.10 -13.32
C ALA A 384 -13.87 -0.01 -12.69
N VAL A 385 -14.70 -0.36 -11.69
CA VAL A 385 -15.57 0.59 -10.98
C VAL A 385 -14.73 1.60 -10.21
N TYR A 386 -13.66 1.12 -9.55
CA TYR A 386 -12.73 1.96 -8.83
C TYR A 386 -12.07 2.99 -9.76
N GLN A 387 -11.51 2.55 -10.88
CA GLN A 387 -10.92 3.44 -11.89
C GLN A 387 -11.93 4.41 -12.52
N LEU A 388 -13.16 3.96 -12.81
CA LEU A 388 -14.22 4.82 -13.30
C LEU A 388 -14.55 5.95 -12.32
N ALA A 389 -14.57 5.66 -11.01
CA ALA A 389 -14.84 6.66 -9.98
C ALA A 389 -13.80 7.80 -9.99
N TYR A 390 -12.53 7.48 -10.13
CA TYR A 390 -11.47 8.49 -10.26
C TYR A 390 -11.57 9.30 -11.55
N LEU A 391 -11.89 8.65 -12.66
CA LEU A 391 -12.12 9.35 -13.94
C LEU A 391 -13.36 10.24 -13.94
N ALA A 392 -14.38 9.88 -13.17
CA ALA A 392 -15.65 10.59 -13.07
C ALA A 392 -15.60 11.80 -12.13
N SER A 393 -14.72 11.79 -11.13
CA SER A 393 -14.69 12.80 -10.07
C SER A 393 -14.01 14.11 -10.48
N ASP A 394 -14.36 15.19 -9.80
CA ASP A 394 -13.79 16.52 -9.99
C ASP A 394 -12.73 16.84 -8.94
N VAL A 395 -12.92 16.37 -7.71
CA VAL A 395 -12.05 16.57 -6.56
C VAL A 395 -11.93 15.24 -5.80
N TYR A 396 -10.75 14.96 -5.30
CA TYR A 396 -10.51 13.83 -4.42
C TYR A 396 -10.32 14.32 -2.98
N VAL A 397 -10.97 13.66 -2.01
CA VAL A 397 -10.93 14.09 -0.60
C VAL A 397 -10.23 13.04 0.25
N ILE A 398 -9.22 13.47 1.06
CA ILE A 398 -8.49 12.62 1.99
C ILE A 398 -8.55 13.24 3.39
N PRO A 399 -9.60 12.96 4.18
CA PRO A 399 -9.76 13.53 5.52
C PRO A 399 -9.01 12.74 6.60
N SER A 400 -8.00 11.96 6.23
CA SER A 400 -7.30 11.05 7.12
C SER A 400 -6.68 11.75 8.33
N ARG A 401 -6.84 11.16 9.50
CA ARG A 401 -6.20 11.61 10.75
C ARG A 401 -4.69 11.45 10.70
N TRP A 402 -4.26 10.39 10.04
CA TRP A 402 -2.86 10.15 9.70
C TRP A 402 -2.76 9.21 8.48
N GLU A 403 -1.67 9.29 7.74
CA GLU A 403 -1.46 8.52 6.53
C GLU A 403 0.03 8.20 6.32
N PRO A 404 0.44 6.93 6.23
CA PRO A 404 1.85 6.59 5.98
C PRO A 404 2.38 7.20 4.69
N PHE A 405 1.60 7.15 3.61
CA PHE A 405 2.00 7.71 2.33
C PHE A 405 0.84 8.35 1.55
N GLY A 406 -0.29 7.65 1.38
CA GLY A 406 -1.45 8.13 0.63
C GLY A 406 -1.38 7.80 -0.87
N ILE A 407 -1.28 6.51 -1.22
CA ILE A 407 -1.31 6.06 -2.64
C ILE A 407 -2.54 6.61 -3.36
N THR A 408 -3.68 6.70 -2.68
CA THR A 408 -4.92 7.21 -3.25
C THR A 408 -4.84 8.68 -3.70
N ALA A 409 -3.94 9.47 -3.10
CA ALA A 409 -3.64 10.82 -3.59
C ALA A 409 -2.94 10.78 -4.95
N LEU A 410 -2.02 9.84 -5.14
CA LEU A 410 -1.35 9.66 -6.44
C LEU A 410 -2.33 9.16 -7.51
N GLU A 411 -3.19 8.20 -7.17
CA GLU A 411 -4.24 7.69 -8.07
C GLU A 411 -5.18 8.81 -8.52
N ALA A 412 -5.57 9.68 -7.58
CA ALA A 412 -6.38 10.86 -7.88
C ALA A 412 -5.66 11.84 -8.80
N MET A 413 -4.44 12.21 -8.46
CA MET A 413 -3.65 13.15 -9.26
C MET A 413 -3.29 12.57 -10.63
N ALA A 414 -3.02 11.27 -10.75
CA ALA A 414 -2.77 10.60 -12.03
C ALA A 414 -3.97 10.66 -12.97
N THR A 415 -5.20 10.77 -12.43
CA THR A 415 -6.43 10.97 -13.20
C THR A 415 -6.84 12.44 -13.33
N GLY A 416 -5.97 13.35 -12.91
CA GLY A 416 -6.19 14.80 -13.01
C GLY A 416 -7.13 15.36 -11.94
N ASN A 417 -7.34 14.67 -10.83
CA ASN A 417 -8.15 15.19 -9.73
C ASN A 417 -7.26 15.93 -8.72
N PRO A 418 -7.52 17.23 -8.47
CA PRO A 418 -6.88 17.91 -7.37
C PRO A 418 -7.33 17.30 -6.05
N VAL A 419 -6.45 17.33 -5.06
CA VAL A 419 -6.66 16.70 -3.76
C VAL A 419 -6.95 17.75 -2.70
N VAL A 420 -8.06 17.58 -1.97
CA VAL A 420 -8.30 18.28 -0.71
C VAL A 420 -8.06 17.28 0.41
N GLY A 421 -6.95 17.43 1.10
CA GLY A 421 -6.49 16.43 2.07
C GLY A 421 -5.98 17.06 3.36
N THR A 422 -5.83 16.22 4.38
CA THR A 422 -5.27 16.65 5.66
C THR A 422 -3.75 16.74 5.59
N SER A 423 -3.19 17.76 6.27
CA SER A 423 -1.75 18.00 6.37
C SER A 423 -1.09 17.00 7.33
N THR A 424 -1.07 15.70 6.95
CA THR A 424 -0.53 14.63 7.78
C THR A 424 0.29 13.63 6.97
N GLY A 425 1.30 13.04 7.60
CA GLY A 425 2.12 11.96 7.06
C GLY A 425 2.60 12.20 5.63
N GLY A 426 2.54 11.16 4.81
CA GLY A 426 2.97 11.20 3.41
C GLY A 426 2.09 12.03 2.48
N ILE A 427 0.85 12.43 2.89
CA ILE A 427 0.02 13.32 2.07
C ILE A 427 0.75 14.64 1.81
N LYS A 428 1.50 15.16 2.80
CA LYS A 428 2.31 16.39 2.65
C LYS A 428 3.48 16.26 1.68
N GLU A 429 3.88 15.04 1.37
CA GLU A 429 4.97 14.77 0.44
C GLU A 429 4.45 14.54 -0.98
N THR A 430 3.20 14.06 -1.11
CA THR A 430 2.56 13.79 -2.39
C THR A 430 1.84 15.00 -2.96
N VAL A 431 1.04 15.69 -2.15
CA VAL A 431 0.23 16.85 -2.56
C VAL A 431 1.01 18.14 -2.29
N VAL A 432 1.06 19.03 -3.28
CA VAL A 432 1.58 20.40 -3.13
C VAL A 432 0.41 21.31 -2.81
N ASP A 433 0.47 21.97 -1.66
CA ASP A 433 -0.55 22.94 -1.26
C ASP A 433 -0.48 24.18 -2.16
N ILE A 434 -1.59 24.51 -2.80
CA ILE A 434 -1.67 25.65 -3.72
C ILE A 434 -1.45 26.99 -3.04
N LEU A 435 -1.63 27.08 -1.72
CA LEU A 435 -1.34 28.31 -0.97
C LEU A 435 0.14 28.46 -0.60
N GLU A 436 0.93 27.38 -0.69
CA GLU A 436 2.37 27.39 -0.46
C GLU A 436 3.14 27.51 -1.79
N ASP A 437 2.59 26.96 -2.87
CA ASP A 437 3.16 27.02 -4.22
C ASP A 437 2.03 27.18 -5.25
N GLU A 438 1.79 28.42 -5.67
CA GLU A 438 0.72 28.76 -6.61
C GLU A 438 0.93 28.16 -8.01
N GLU A 439 2.18 27.99 -8.43
CA GLU A 439 2.53 27.46 -9.75
C GLU A 439 2.55 25.93 -9.79
N GLY A 440 3.06 25.30 -8.74
CA GLY A 440 3.18 23.84 -8.61
C GLY A 440 2.02 23.17 -7.87
N GLY A 441 1.11 23.94 -7.29
CA GLY A 441 0.02 23.44 -6.47
C GLY A 441 -0.84 22.39 -7.16
N THR A 442 -1.14 21.31 -6.44
CA THR A 442 -1.97 20.18 -6.90
C THR A 442 -3.19 19.93 -6.03
N GLY A 443 -3.35 20.71 -4.97
CA GLY A 443 -4.45 20.55 -4.05
C GLY A 443 -4.40 21.51 -2.88
N ARG A 444 -5.15 21.21 -1.83
CA ARG A 444 -5.18 21.96 -0.58
C ARG A 444 -4.94 21.03 0.60
N LEU A 445 -4.05 21.40 1.49
CA LEU A 445 -3.78 20.71 2.74
C LEU A 445 -4.41 21.45 3.92
N VAL A 446 -5.30 20.78 4.65
CA VAL A 446 -6.02 21.34 5.79
C VAL A 446 -5.59 20.65 7.10
N PRO A 447 -5.77 21.26 8.28
CA PRO A 447 -5.52 20.57 9.54
C PRO A 447 -6.36 19.27 9.67
N PRO A 448 -5.80 18.18 10.24
CA PRO A 448 -6.59 17.01 10.58
C PRO A 448 -7.75 17.36 11.51
N GLU A 449 -8.87 16.64 11.37
CA GLU A 449 -10.09 16.80 12.17
C GLU A 449 -10.78 18.17 12.06
N ASP A 450 -10.36 19.03 11.13
CA ASP A 450 -11.03 20.29 10.85
C ASP A 450 -12.01 20.18 9.67
N SER A 451 -13.25 19.77 9.98
CA SER A 451 -14.34 19.66 9.00
C SER A 451 -14.71 20.99 8.32
N ARG A 452 -14.42 22.14 8.98
CA ARG A 452 -14.72 23.47 8.42
C ARG A 452 -13.71 23.84 7.34
N GLU A 453 -12.41 23.70 7.61
CA GLU A 453 -11.38 23.94 6.61
C GLU A 453 -11.46 22.90 5.48
N LEU A 454 -11.82 21.64 5.79
CA LEU A 454 -12.09 20.62 4.78
C LEU A 454 -13.23 21.05 3.84
N ALA A 455 -14.35 21.51 4.39
CA ALA A 455 -15.47 22.02 3.61
C ALA A 455 -15.08 23.24 2.75
N ARG A 456 -14.31 24.19 3.30
CA ARG A 456 -13.80 25.35 2.55
C ARG A 456 -12.92 24.94 1.37
N GLY A 457 -12.05 23.96 1.58
CA GLY A 457 -11.23 23.38 0.51
C GLY A 457 -12.09 22.73 -0.57
N ILE A 458 -13.02 21.86 -0.18
CA ILE A 458 -13.91 21.16 -1.13
C ILE A 458 -14.71 22.16 -1.95
N VAL A 459 -15.37 23.15 -1.33
CA VAL A 459 -16.13 24.19 -2.03
C VAL A 459 -15.25 24.94 -3.03
N SER A 460 -14.07 25.37 -2.61
CA SER A 460 -13.17 26.14 -3.47
C SER A 460 -12.76 25.34 -4.70
N PHE A 461 -12.35 24.08 -4.52
CA PHE A 461 -11.88 23.27 -5.64
C PHE A 461 -13.02 22.76 -6.53
N LEU A 462 -14.20 22.44 -5.98
CA LEU A 462 -15.37 22.14 -6.80
C LEU A 462 -15.77 23.37 -7.65
N SER A 463 -15.75 24.58 -7.07
CA SER A 463 -16.03 25.82 -7.81
C SER A 463 -15.03 26.06 -8.95
N VAL A 464 -13.73 25.85 -8.70
CA VAL A 464 -12.70 25.92 -9.75
C VAL A 464 -13.00 24.97 -10.90
N MET A 465 -13.37 23.71 -10.58
CA MET A 465 -13.68 22.71 -11.61
C MET A 465 -14.95 23.06 -12.38
N MET A 466 -16.01 23.52 -11.70
CA MET A 466 -17.26 23.94 -12.33
C MET A 466 -17.02 25.10 -13.30
N ILE A 467 -16.30 26.13 -12.87
CA ILE A 467 -15.98 27.31 -13.72
C ILE A 467 -15.21 26.87 -14.96
N SER A 468 -14.19 26.05 -14.78
CA SER A 468 -13.35 25.55 -15.88
C SER A 468 -14.09 24.66 -16.88
N GLN A 469 -15.18 24.04 -16.46
CA GLN A 469 -16.06 23.23 -17.33
C GLN A 469 -17.20 24.04 -17.96
N GLY A 470 -17.27 25.35 -17.71
CA GLY A 470 -18.35 26.22 -18.20
C GLY A 470 -19.69 26.01 -17.48
N ALA A 471 -19.67 25.31 -16.31
CA ALA A 471 -20.86 25.16 -15.48
C ALA A 471 -21.09 26.43 -14.63
N LYS A 472 -22.28 26.54 -14.02
CA LYS A 472 -22.63 27.66 -13.12
C LYS A 472 -21.85 27.58 -11.83
N GLY A 473 -20.55 27.96 -11.84
CA GLY A 473 -19.72 28.17 -10.67
C GLY A 473 -19.59 29.67 -10.36
N SER A 474 -19.32 29.99 -9.09
CA SER A 474 -19.08 31.37 -8.65
C SER A 474 -17.66 31.49 -8.09
N THR A 475 -16.89 32.48 -8.59
CA THR A 475 -15.58 32.81 -8.00
C THR A 475 -15.72 33.27 -6.55
N GLY A 476 -16.87 33.86 -6.17
CA GLY A 476 -17.18 34.23 -4.80
C GLY A 476 -17.26 33.04 -3.81
N SER A 477 -17.46 31.82 -4.32
CA SER A 477 -17.41 30.61 -3.48
C SER A 477 -15.99 30.09 -3.24
N ILE A 478 -14.98 30.63 -3.94
CA ILE A 478 -13.57 30.27 -3.72
C ILE A 478 -13.05 31.04 -2.51
N ALA A 479 -12.81 30.34 -1.42
CA ALA A 479 -12.47 30.93 -0.14
C ALA A 479 -11.04 31.50 -0.07
N TYR A 480 -10.14 31.05 -0.94
CA TYR A 480 -8.73 31.42 -0.96
C TYR A 480 -8.47 32.50 -1.99
N GLU A 481 -7.94 33.65 -1.55
CA GLU A 481 -7.81 34.85 -2.38
C GLU A 481 -6.91 34.64 -3.60
N SER A 482 -5.72 34.02 -3.43
CA SER A 482 -4.81 33.74 -4.54
C SER A 482 -5.42 32.79 -5.56
N LEU A 483 -6.09 31.73 -5.11
CA LEU A 483 -6.78 30.77 -5.99
C LEU A 483 -7.93 31.45 -6.74
N ARG A 484 -8.68 32.34 -6.07
CA ARG A 484 -9.76 33.11 -6.69
C ARG A 484 -9.22 34.03 -7.77
N ALA A 485 -8.16 34.79 -7.47
CA ALA A 485 -7.52 35.68 -8.43
C ALA A 485 -7.02 34.93 -9.66
N ALA A 486 -6.38 33.77 -9.49
CA ALA A 486 -5.92 32.94 -10.59
C ALA A 486 -7.06 32.44 -11.48
N VAL A 487 -8.23 32.12 -10.91
CA VAL A 487 -9.42 31.70 -11.66
C VAL A 487 -10.09 32.89 -12.36
N GLU A 488 -10.10 34.09 -11.75
CA GLU A 488 -10.63 35.30 -12.37
C GLU A 488 -9.76 35.79 -13.52
N GLU A 489 -8.44 35.58 -13.46
CA GLU A 489 -7.52 35.85 -14.56
C GLU A 489 -7.67 34.82 -15.70
N ASP A 490 -7.91 33.56 -15.36
CA ASP A 490 -8.04 32.46 -16.33
C ASP A 490 -9.10 31.44 -15.93
N PHE A 491 -10.28 31.54 -16.53
CA PHE A 491 -11.38 30.59 -16.29
C PHE A 491 -11.05 29.13 -16.68
N SER A 492 -9.98 28.89 -17.45
CA SER A 492 -9.49 27.53 -17.75
C SER A 492 -8.53 26.98 -16.68
N PHE A 493 -8.30 27.70 -15.60
CA PHE A 493 -7.36 27.35 -14.53
C PHE A 493 -7.55 25.92 -13.99
N GLY A 494 -8.80 25.45 -13.87
CA GLY A 494 -9.10 24.09 -13.45
C GLY A 494 -8.53 23.03 -14.40
N ALA A 495 -8.49 23.27 -15.71
CA ALA A 495 -7.84 22.37 -16.66
C ALA A 495 -6.32 22.34 -16.47
N LYS A 496 -5.70 23.50 -16.27
CA LYS A 496 -4.26 23.60 -15.94
C LYS A 496 -3.92 22.90 -14.64
N LEU A 497 -4.79 23.01 -13.64
CA LEU A 497 -4.62 22.31 -12.35
C LEU A 497 -4.67 20.80 -12.53
N ARG A 498 -5.56 20.26 -13.37
CA ARG A 498 -5.59 18.84 -13.72
C ARG A 498 -4.29 18.37 -14.37
N GLU A 499 -3.73 19.16 -15.28
CA GLU A 499 -2.45 18.85 -15.94
C GLU A 499 -1.29 18.84 -14.93
N ARG A 500 -1.27 19.78 -13.98
CA ARG A 500 -0.28 19.82 -12.89
C ARG A 500 -0.34 18.55 -12.04
N CYS A 501 -1.54 18.08 -11.70
CA CYS A 501 -1.73 16.83 -10.95
C CYS A 501 -1.11 15.63 -11.69
N ILE A 502 -1.46 15.44 -12.96
CA ILE A 502 -0.93 14.36 -13.80
C ILE A 502 0.59 14.45 -13.94
N LYS A 503 1.10 15.66 -14.22
CA LYS A 503 2.52 15.92 -14.38
C LYS A 503 3.30 15.56 -13.12
N ARG A 504 2.81 15.98 -11.94
CA ARG A 504 3.47 15.69 -10.67
C ARG A 504 3.67 14.19 -10.44
N VAL A 505 2.63 13.39 -10.66
CA VAL A 505 2.73 11.93 -10.49
C VAL A 505 3.73 11.33 -11.47
N ARG A 506 3.60 11.67 -12.75
CA ARG A 506 4.45 11.12 -13.81
C ARG A 506 5.94 11.47 -13.62
N GLU A 507 6.24 12.66 -13.11
CA GLU A 507 7.62 13.13 -12.95
C GLU A 507 8.27 12.71 -11.63
N ASN A 508 7.48 12.36 -10.59
CA ASN A 508 8.03 12.15 -9.25
C ASN A 508 7.65 10.82 -8.60
N PHE A 509 6.54 10.19 -9.02
CA PHE A 509 5.96 9.08 -8.27
C PHE A 509 5.61 7.87 -9.16
N THR A 510 6.45 7.53 -10.12
CA THR A 510 6.31 6.25 -10.85
C THR A 510 6.97 5.12 -10.08
N TRP A 511 6.60 3.88 -10.36
CA TRP A 511 7.28 2.72 -9.77
C TRP A 511 8.73 2.63 -10.23
N ALA A 512 9.08 3.15 -11.40
CA ALA A 512 10.48 3.28 -11.84
C ALA A 512 11.30 4.21 -10.92
N HIS A 513 10.71 5.32 -10.41
CA HIS A 513 11.36 6.14 -9.39
C HIS A 513 11.58 5.36 -8.08
N ALA A 514 10.56 4.62 -7.64
CA ALA A 514 10.65 3.79 -6.45
C ALA A 514 11.73 2.70 -6.61
N ALA A 515 11.80 2.03 -7.76
CA ALA A 515 12.79 0.99 -8.04
C ALA A 515 14.23 1.53 -8.01
N ARG A 516 14.51 2.67 -8.67
CA ARG A 516 15.84 3.31 -8.62
C ARG A 516 16.24 3.71 -7.20
N LYS A 517 15.32 4.26 -6.42
CA LYS A 517 15.58 4.62 -5.02
C LYS A 517 15.81 3.37 -4.16
N MET A 518 15.04 2.30 -4.39
CA MET A 518 15.21 1.03 -3.68
C MET A 518 16.54 0.35 -4.04
N ASP A 519 16.97 0.38 -5.29
CA ASP A 519 18.30 -0.09 -5.68
C ASP A 519 19.41 0.64 -4.92
N ALA A 520 19.31 1.96 -4.79
CA ALA A 520 20.25 2.72 -3.97
C ALA A 520 20.23 2.28 -2.49
N CYS A 521 19.06 1.92 -1.94
CA CYS A 521 18.93 1.36 -0.60
C CYS A 521 19.56 -0.04 -0.51
N TYR A 522 19.40 -0.88 -1.51
CA TYR A 522 20.06 -2.21 -1.56
C TYR A 522 21.58 -2.10 -1.59
N ARG A 523 22.14 -1.15 -2.36
CA ARG A 523 23.59 -0.89 -2.33
C ARG A 523 24.09 -0.41 -0.97
N LYS A 524 23.29 0.42 -0.26
CA LYS A 524 23.59 0.80 1.12
C LYS A 524 23.54 -0.42 2.04
N ALA A 525 22.48 -1.23 1.94
CA ALA A 525 22.34 -2.46 2.72
C ALA A 525 23.53 -3.40 2.55
N GLY A 526 24.04 -3.59 1.34
CA GLY A 526 25.23 -4.38 1.06
C GLY A 526 26.47 -3.87 1.83
N ARG A 527 26.70 -2.54 1.83
CA ARG A 527 27.79 -1.93 2.60
C ARG A 527 27.62 -2.13 4.11
N PHE A 528 26.39 -2.02 4.64
CA PHE A 528 26.12 -2.29 6.05
C PHE A 528 26.31 -3.77 6.41
N ALA A 529 25.89 -4.70 5.53
CA ALA A 529 26.13 -6.13 5.72
C ALA A 529 27.64 -6.47 5.76
N GLU A 530 28.43 -5.85 4.89
CA GLU A 530 29.90 -5.99 4.94
C GLU A 530 30.49 -5.40 6.23
N ALA A 531 30.08 -4.19 6.62
CA ALA A 531 30.53 -3.56 7.86
C ALA A 531 30.21 -4.43 9.07
N ARG A 532 28.97 -4.98 9.11
CA ARG A 532 28.53 -5.90 10.17
C ARG A 532 29.38 -7.17 10.22
N SER A 533 29.74 -7.72 9.06
CA SER A 533 30.59 -8.93 8.99
C SER A 533 32.03 -8.69 9.43
N ARG A 534 32.53 -7.46 9.33
CA ARG A 534 33.89 -7.04 9.71
C ARG A 534 33.97 -6.52 11.16
N ALA A 535 32.82 -6.28 11.80
CA ALA A 535 32.80 -5.80 13.17
C ALA A 535 33.53 -6.80 14.10
N LYS A 536 34.48 -6.29 14.86
CA LYS A 536 35.27 -7.03 15.83
C LYS A 536 35.10 -6.37 17.20
N TYR A 537 35.37 -7.15 18.25
CA TYR A 537 35.36 -6.63 19.61
C TYR A 537 36.28 -5.43 19.80
#